data_7452eaf1baaed8d44127b1da8cd0d627
#
_entry.id   7452eaf1baaed8d44127b1da8cd0d627
#
_cell.length_a   1.000
_cell.length_b   1.000
_cell.length_c   1.000
_cell.angle_alpha   90.00
_cell.angle_beta   90.00
_cell.angle_gamma   90.00
#
_symmetry.space_group_name_H-M   'P 1'
#
loop_
_entity.id
_entity.type
_entity.pdbx_description
1 polymer ?
#
loop_
_entity_poly.entity_id
_entity_poly.type
_entity_poly.pdbx_seq_one_letter_code
_entity_poly.pdbx_strand_id
1 'polypeptide(L)'
;YIANGYSDHFSKFVNSVREKYPTKTIIAGNVVTADMTQELVMNGADIVKVGIGPGSVCTTRIQTGVGYPQLSAVIECADAAHGLGAHIIADGGCTCPGDVAKAFGAGGDFVMLGGMFAGHEEGGGKKIKKNGSQFIEFYGSSSNTAIDKYYGGLADYRSSEGKKVQLKYRGKIKDTVLNILGGLRSSCTYVGAPSLKQLSKCTTFVRVNQQSNDTFE
;
A
#
# COMPACT_ATOMS: atom_id res chain seq x y z
N TYR A 1 0.22 9.17 9.96
CA TYR A 1 0.50 8.86 8.55
C TYR A 1 0.92 10.12 7.82
N ILE A 2 2.04 10.06 7.16
CA ILE A 2 2.54 11.08 6.23
C ILE A 2 3.06 10.40 4.96
N ALA A 3 3.07 11.14 3.83
CA ALA A 3 3.55 10.58 2.56
C ALA A 3 5.07 10.32 2.55
N ASN A 4 5.81 11.02 3.39
CA ASN A 4 7.28 10.95 3.50
C ASN A 4 7.71 10.82 4.96
N GLY A 5 8.16 9.61 5.33
CA GLY A 5 8.65 9.29 6.67
C GLY A 5 10.12 9.63 6.94
N TYR A 6 10.82 10.32 6.02
CA TYR A 6 12.27 10.53 6.05
C TYR A 6 12.73 11.82 6.77
N SER A 7 12.00 12.31 7.75
CA SER A 7 12.44 13.49 8.49
C SER A 7 12.72 13.16 9.96
N ASP A 8 13.79 13.72 10.54
CA ASP A 8 14.10 13.64 11.97
C ASP A 8 12.92 14.05 12.83
N HIS A 9 12.16 15.06 12.40
CA HIS A 9 10.98 15.52 13.10
C HIS A 9 9.93 14.40 13.21
N PHE A 10 9.77 13.59 12.16
CA PHE A 10 8.82 12.50 12.17
C PHE A 10 9.25 11.36 13.09
N SER A 11 10.53 10.97 13.08
CA SER A 11 11.07 9.95 14.00
C SER A 11 10.91 10.37 15.45
N LYS A 12 11.26 11.62 15.79
CA LYS A 12 11.05 12.20 17.13
C LYS A 12 9.57 12.24 17.52
N PHE A 13 8.69 12.54 16.58
CA PHE A 13 7.25 12.50 16.82
C PHE A 13 6.76 11.09 17.13
N VAL A 14 7.22 10.06 16.38
CA VAL A 14 6.88 8.65 16.65
C VAL A 14 7.32 8.28 18.07
N ASN A 15 8.53 8.66 18.48
CA ASN A 15 9.02 8.42 19.84
C ASN A 15 8.14 9.09 20.91
N SER A 16 7.78 10.36 20.72
CA SER A 16 6.89 11.07 21.66
C SER A 16 5.51 10.42 21.79
N VAL A 17 4.99 9.85 20.68
CA VAL A 17 3.73 9.09 20.69
C VAL A 17 3.91 7.78 21.47
N ARG A 18 5.03 7.08 21.31
CA ARG A 18 5.32 5.86 22.07
C ARG A 18 5.41 6.14 23.57
N GLU A 19 6.11 7.19 23.99
CA GLU A 19 6.20 7.60 25.38
C GLU A 19 4.82 7.90 25.99
N LYS A 20 3.98 8.60 25.24
CA LYS A 20 2.61 8.95 25.68
C LYS A 20 1.65 7.76 25.68
N TYR A 21 1.83 6.80 24.77
CA TYR A 21 0.93 5.66 24.58
C TYR A 21 1.71 4.34 24.53
N PRO A 22 2.32 3.91 25.64
CA PRO A 22 3.27 2.78 25.65
C PRO A 22 2.64 1.43 25.27
N THR A 23 1.34 1.26 25.43
CA THR A 23 0.62 -0.01 25.16
C THR A 23 -0.15 -0.04 23.85
N LYS A 24 -0.17 1.08 23.08
CA LYS A 24 -0.93 1.13 21.83
C LYS A 24 -0.06 0.70 20.66
N THR A 25 -0.65 -0.01 19.71
CA THR A 25 0.01 -0.32 18.44
C THR A 25 0.19 0.95 17.63
N ILE A 26 1.44 1.25 17.27
CA ILE A 26 1.84 2.41 16.48
C ILE A 26 2.20 1.95 15.08
N ILE A 27 1.48 2.47 14.08
CA ILE A 27 1.78 2.28 12.66
C ILE A 27 2.39 3.57 12.13
N ALA A 28 3.63 3.52 11.65
CA ALA A 28 4.35 4.67 11.12
C ALA A 28 4.75 4.49 9.65
N GLY A 29 4.87 5.56 8.90
CA GLY A 29 5.28 5.55 7.48
C GLY A 29 4.75 6.76 6.70
N ASN A 30 5.07 6.82 5.40
CA ASN A 30 5.63 5.74 4.56
C ASN A 30 7.13 5.90 4.37
N VAL A 31 7.76 4.76 4.26
CA VAL A 31 9.19 4.61 3.93
C VAL A 31 9.39 3.51 2.89
N VAL A 32 10.60 3.39 2.31
CA VAL A 32 10.92 2.40 1.28
C VAL A 32 12.32 1.79 1.43
N THR A 33 13.04 2.11 2.50
CA THR A 33 14.42 1.65 2.77
C THR A 33 14.54 0.94 4.11
N ALA A 34 15.48 0.01 4.19
CA ALA A 34 15.80 -0.73 5.40
C ALA A 34 16.19 0.20 6.56
N ASP A 35 17.09 1.15 6.30
CA ASP A 35 17.60 2.09 7.33
C ASP A 35 16.47 2.88 7.99
N MET A 36 15.55 3.44 7.18
CA MET A 36 14.45 4.23 7.72
C MET A 36 13.39 3.36 8.40
N THR A 37 13.25 2.12 7.96
CA THR A 37 12.42 1.12 8.66
C THR A 37 12.96 0.84 10.05
N GLN A 38 14.26 0.59 10.17
CA GLN A 38 14.95 0.41 11.48
C GLN A 38 14.79 1.65 12.35
N GLU A 39 15.02 2.83 11.81
CA GLU A 39 14.88 4.10 12.52
C GLU A 39 13.49 4.25 13.15
N LEU A 40 12.42 4.00 12.39
CA LEU A 40 11.05 4.10 12.89
C LEU A 40 10.74 3.04 13.96
N VAL A 41 11.22 1.81 13.79
CA VAL A 41 11.04 0.73 14.78
C VAL A 41 11.78 1.08 16.09
N MET A 42 13.01 1.54 16.01
CA MET A 42 13.80 1.96 17.18
C MET A 42 13.16 3.15 17.92
N ASN A 43 12.45 4.01 17.20
CA ASN A 43 11.66 5.11 17.78
C ASN A 43 10.27 4.68 18.26
N GLY A 44 9.96 3.38 18.24
CA GLY A 44 8.76 2.81 18.87
C GLY A 44 7.60 2.49 17.93
N ALA A 45 7.80 2.43 16.62
CA ALA A 45 6.81 1.88 15.71
C ALA A 45 6.74 0.34 15.85
N ASP A 46 5.54 -0.21 15.98
CA ASP A 46 5.31 -1.67 15.95
C ASP A 46 5.17 -2.17 14.51
N ILE A 47 4.64 -1.33 13.65
CA ILE A 47 4.39 -1.65 12.25
C ILE A 47 4.84 -0.49 11.37
N VAL A 48 5.65 -0.78 10.34
CA VAL A 48 6.11 0.22 9.38
C VAL A 48 5.33 0.08 8.07
N LYS A 49 4.79 1.19 7.58
CA LYS A 49 4.06 1.23 6.32
C LYS A 49 5.00 1.58 5.17
N VAL A 50 5.09 0.66 4.19
CA VAL A 50 6.10 0.66 3.13
C VAL A 50 5.47 0.97 1.77
N GLY A 51 5.97 2.02 1.12
CA GLY A 51 5.57 2.40 -0.24
C GLY A 51 5.54 3.90 -0.46
N ILE A 52 6.27 4.36 -1.49
CA ILE A 52 6.24 5.75 -2.00
C ILE A 52 6.00 5.70 -3.50
N GLY A 53 4.84 6.18 -3.93
CA GLY A 53 4.47 6.30 -5.32
C GLY A 53 3.88 5.07 -6.03
N PRO A 54 3.63 3.89 -5.39
CA PRO A 54 3.12 2.73 -6.11
C PRO A 54 1.59 2.73 -6.29
N GLY A 55 0.86 3.60 -5.61
CA GLY A 55 -0.61 3.63 -5.65
C GLY A 55 -1.17 3.95 -7.03
N SER A 56 -2.32 3.36 -7.40
CA SER A 56 -2.97 3.51 -8.72
C SER A 56 -3.39 4.94 -9.05
N VAL A 57 -3.65 5.76 -8.05
CA VAL A 57 -3.99 7.19 -8.18
C VAL A 57 -2.91 8.12 -7.65
N CYS A 58 -1.74 7.57 -7.31
CA CYS A 58 -0.56 8.34 -6.89
C CYS A 58 0.17 8.90 -8.12
N THR A 59 0.59 10.15 -8.03
CA THR A 59 1.38 10.84 -9.06
C THR A 59 2.74 11.31 -8.55
N THR A 60 3.15 10.92 -7.34
CA THR A 60 4.43 11.31 -6.72
C THR A 60 5.61 11.07 -7.65
N ARG A 61 5.70 9.88 -8.26
CA ARG A 61 6.80 9.54 -9.18
C ARG A 61 6.88 10.44 -10.41
N ILE A 62 5.73 10.88 -10.92
CA ILE A 62 5.65 11.79 -12.07
C ILE A 62 5.99 13.23 -11.65
N GLN A 63 5.48 13.68 -10.51
CA GLN A 63 5.62 15.04 -10.04
C GLN A 63 7.00 15.34 -9.44
N THR A 64 7.61 14.34 -8.79
CA THR A 64 8.82 14.54 -7.99
C THR A 64 10.02 13.73 -8.46
N GLY A 65 9.82 12.74 -9.33
CA GLY A 65 10.83 11.73 -9.67
C GLY A 65 11.15 10.75 -8.53
N VAL A 66 10.54 10.93 -7.36
CA VAL A 66 10.80 10.09 -6.18
C VAL A 66 9.92 8.84 -6.19
N GLY A 67 10.52 7.70 -5.88
CA GLY A 67 9.83 6.42 -5.76
C GLY A 67 10.81 5.27 -5.63
N TYR A 68 10.28 4.09 -5.35
CA TYR A 68 11.05 2.86 -5.24
C TYR A 68 10.24 1.70 -5.81
N PRO A 69 10.84 0.71 -6.50
CA PRO A 69 10.12 -0.50 -6.93
C PRO A 69 9.52 -1.22 -5.74
N GLN A 70 8.19 -1.35 -5.72
CA GLN A 70 7.46 -1.75 -4.50
C GLN A 70 7.87 -3.12 -3.97
N LEU A 71 8.08 -4.12 -4.84
CA LEU A 71 8.49 -5.45 -4.40
C LEU A 71 9.86 -5.42 -3.71
N SER A 72 10.82 -4.68 -4.25
CA SER A 72 12.15 -4.50 -3.65
C SER A 72 12.04 -3.80 -2.29
N ALA A 73 11.24 -2.73 -2.21
CA ALA A 73 11.00 -2.03 -0.94
C ALA A 73 10.41 -2.97 0.12
N VAL A 74 9.44 -3.81 -0.25
CA VAL A 74 8.82 -4.78 0.69
C VAL A 74 9.85 -5.78 1.19
N ILE A 75 10.68 -6.35 0.30
CA ILE A 75 11.71 -7.32 0.69
C ILE A 75 12.71 -6.70 1.69
N GLU A 76 13.27 -5.53 1.36
CA GLU A 76 14.27 -4.86 2.19
C GLU A 76 13.70 -4.41 3.54
N CYS A 77 12.52 -3.80 3.52
CA CYS A 77 11.89 -3.30 4.76
C CYS A 77 11.37 -4.44 5.64
N ALA A 78 10.89 -5.55 5.06
CA ALA A 78 10.48 -6.73 5.82
C ALA A 78 11.64 -7.35 6.56
N ASP A 79 12.79 -7.53 5.91
CA ASP A 79 14.01 -8.06 6.52
C ASP A 79 14.43 -7.19 7.72
N ALA A 80 14.49 -5.88 7.52
CA ALA A 80 14.85 -4.91 8.55
C ALA A 80 13.87 -4.91 9.75
N ALA A 81 12.57 -4.91 9.49
CA ALA A 81 11.54 -4.89 10.53
C ALA A 81 11.51 -6.19 11.32
N HIS A 82 11.54 -7.34 10.65
CA HIS A 82 11.50 -8.66 11.27
C HIS A 82 12.75 -8.92 12.12
N GLY A 83 13.92 -8.44 11.69
CA GLY A 83 15.15 -8.50 12.48
C GLY A 83 15.06 -7.78 13.83
N LEU A 84 14.17 -6.79 13.94
CA LEU A 84 13.89 -6.03 15.15
C LEU A 84 12.59 -6.46 15.87
N GLY A 85 11.93 -7.53 15.40
CA GLY A 85 10.67 -8.02 15.97
C GLY A 85 9.43 -7.17 15.64
N ALA A 86 9.52 -6.27 14.67
CA ALA A 86 8.42 -5.45 14.18
C ALA A 86 7.79 -6.04 12.91
N HIS A 87 6.77 -5.37 12.38
CA HIS A 87 6.01 -5.80 11.21
C HIS A 87 5.97 -4.73 10.13
N ILE A 88 5.56 -5.10 8.91
CA ILE A 88 5.34 -4.16 7.82
C ILE A 88 3.97 -4.28 7.17
N ILE A 89 3.50 -3.17 6.63
CA ILE A 89 2.35 -3.11 5.71
C ILE A 89 2.89 -2.76 4.32
N ALA A 90 2.71 -3.65 3.34
CA ALA A 90 2.96 -3.33 1.93
C ALA A 90 1.82 -2.44 1.42
N ASP A 91 2.10 -1.16 1.17
CA ASP A 91 1.09 -0.15 0.81
C ASP A 91 1.20 0.28 -0.65
N GLY A 92 0.23 -0.16 -1.44
CA GLY A 92 0.07 0.19 -2.85
C GLY A 92 0.78 -0.76 -3.83
N GLY A 93 0.48 -0.56 -5.12
CA GLY A 93 1.07 -1.33 -6.21
C GLY A 93 0.34 -2.63 -6.57
N CYS A 94 -0.57 -3.11 -5.74
CA CYS A 94 -1.37 -4.30 -6.05
C CYS A 94 -2.56 -3.96 -6.95
N THR A 95 -2.67 -4.66 -8.08
CA THR A 95 -3.73 -4.51 -9.07
C THR A 95 -4.55 -5.78 -9.28
N CYS A 96 -4.00 -6.91 -8.90
CA CYS A 96 -4.62 -8.24 -9.01
C CYS A 96 -4.26 -9.12 -7.80
N PRO A 97 -4.94 -10.27 -7.59
CA PRO A 97 -4.63 -11.21 -6.50
C PRO A 97 -3.18 -11.69 -6.49
N GLY A 98 -2.55 -11.85 -7.66
CA GLY A 98 -1.14 -12.25 -7.78
C GLY A 98 -0.18 -11.21 -7.18
N ASP A 99 -0.48 -9.92 -7.29
CA ASP A 99 0.34 -8.87 -6.67
C ASP A 99 0.23 -8.91 -5.14
N VAL A 100 -0.96 -9.20 -4.62
CA VAL A 100 -1.17 -9.40 -3.17
C VAL A 100 -0.37 -10.60 -2.67
N ALA A 101 -0.38 -11.72 -3.43
CA ALA A 101 0.43 -12.90 -3.12
C ALA A 101 1.93 -12.58 -3.11
N LYS A 102 2.42 -11.79 -4.09
CA LYS A 102 3.82 -11.34 -4.12
C LYS A 102 4.17 -10.47 -2.92
N ALA A 103 3.29 -9.58 -2.49
CA ALA A 103 3.53 -8.75 -1.32
C ALA A 103 3.72 -9.59 -0.05
N PHE A 104 2.88 -10.61 0.18
CA PHE A 104 3.05 -11.56 1.29
C PHE A 104 4.27 -12.46 1.10
N GLY A 105 4.52 -12.94 -0.13
CA GLY A 105 5.70 -13.73 -0.45
C GLY A 105 7.02 -12.96 -0.23
N ALA A 106 6.99 -11.64 -0.39
CA ALA A 106 8.11 -10.74 -0.12
C ALA A 106 8.33 -10.42 1.38
N GLY A 107 7.49 -10.94 2.26
CA GLY A 107 7.60 -10.72 3.70
C GLY A 107 6.65 -9.67 4.27
N GLY A 108 5.73 -9.12 3.47
CA GLY A 108 4.67 -8.24 3.99
C GLY A 108 3.79 -8.99 5.00
N ASP A 109 3.62 -8.44 6.21
CA ASP A 109 2.70 -9.02 7.21
C ASP A 109 1.26 -8.61 6.93
N PHE A 110 1.10 -7.43 6.35
CA PHE A 110 -0.18 -6.86 5.93
C PHE A 110 -0.04 -6.23 4.54
N VAL A 111 -1.16 -6.12 3.83
CA VAL A 111 -1.23 -5.45 2.53
C VAL A 111 -2.33 -4.39 2.56
N MET A 112 -2.00 -3.16 2.21
CA MET A 112 -2.96 -2.06 2.07
C MET A 112 -3.40 -1.92 0.62
N LEU A 113 -4.70 -2.05 0.39
CA LEU A 113 -5.32 -2.04 -0.93
C LEU A 113 -6.21 -0.80 -1.10
N GLY A 114 -5.89 0.07 -2.05
CA GLY A 114 -6.74 1.19 -2.44
C GLY A 114 -7.54 0.88 -3.70
N GLY A 115 -6.88 0.82 -4.85
CA GLY A 115 -7.51 0.65 -6.17
C GLY A 115 -8.31 -0.64 -6.33
N MET A 116 -7.86 -1.75 -5.75
CA MET A 116 -8.60 -3.02 -5.81
C MET A 116 -9.93 -2.97 -5.07
N PHE A 117 -10.04 -2.18 -4.01
CA PHE A 117 -11.28 -1.99 -3.25
C PHE A 117 -12.10 -0.79 -3.68
N ALA A 118 -11.55 0.06 -4.55
CA ALA A 118 -12.27 1.20 -5.09
C ALA A 118 -13.38 0.77 -6.07
N GLY A 119 -14.44 1.56 -6.15
CA GLY A 119 -15.59 1.30 -7.04
C GLY A 119 -16.64 0.34 -6.49
N HIS A 120 -16.47 -0.18 -5.28
CA HIS A 120 -17.46 -1.04 -4.61
C HIS A 120 -18.49 -0.24 -3.80
N GLU A 121 -19.60 -0.89 -3.49
CA GLU A 121 -20.73 -0.28 -2.77
C GLU A 121 -20.34 0.21 -1.39
N GLU A 122 -19.51 -0.53 -0.69
CA GLU A 122 -19.03 -0.24 0.66
C GLU A 122 -17.98 0.86 0.69
N GLY A 123 -17.47 1.28 -0.48
CA GLY A 123 -16.50 2.37 -0.58
C GLY A 123 -17.12 3.76 -0.38
N GLY A 124 -16.35 4.70 0.17
CA GLY A 124 -16.79 6.06 0.50
C GLY A 124 -16.88 7.04 -0.68
N GLY A 125 -16.72 6.60 -1.93
CA GLY A 125 -16.73 7.47 -3.11
C GLY A 125 -18.13 7.95 -3.50
N LYS A 126 -18.21 9.13 -4.14
CA LYS A 126 -19.47 9.68 -4.65
C LYS A 126 -19.95 8.82 -5.83
N LYS A 127 -21.20 8.35 -5.75
CA LYS A 127 -21.87 7.64 -6.87
C LYS A 127 -22.33 8.63 -7.93
N ILE A 128 -22.00 8.37 -9.19
CA ILE A 128 -22.34 9.20 -10.36
C ILE A 128 -23.01 8.32 -11.40
N LYS A 129 -24.12 8.80 -11.99
CA LYS A 129 -24.73 8.20 -13.18
C LYS A 129 -24.29 8.97 -14.41
N LYS A 130 -23.76 8.26 -15.43
CA LYS A 130 -23.35 8.83 -16.71
C LYS A 130 -23.69 7.85 -17.83
N ASN A 131 -24.42 8.30 -18.84
CA ASN A 131 -24.81 7.48 -19.99
C ASN A 131 -25.42 6.12 -19.61
N GLY A 132 -26.34 6.10 -18.65
CA GLY A 132 -26.99 4.86 -18.17
C GLY A 132 -26.11 3.96 -17.27
N SER A 133 -24.83 4.24 -17.13
CA SER A 133 -23.90 3.47 -16.29
C SER A 133 -23.62 4.18 -14.95
N GLN A 134 -23.34 3.38 -13.93
CA GLN A 134 -22.95 3.89 -12.61
C GLN A 134 -21.43 3.91 -12.48
N PHE A 135 -20.92 5.01 -11.91
CA PHE A 135 -19.51 5.22 -11.59
C PHE A 135 -19.36 5.65 -10.14
N ILE A 136 -18.19 5.40 -9.58
CA ILE A 136 -17.77 5.89 -8.25
C ILE A 136 -16.53 6.73 -8.43
N GLU A 137 -16.50 7.91 -7.80
CA GLU A 137 -15.31 8.75 -7.73
C GLU A 137 -14.28 8.12 -6.78
N PHE A 138 -13.05 8.05 -7.25
CA PHE A 138 -11.91 7.60 -6.47
C PHE A 138 -10.75 8.58 -6.65
N TYR A 139 -10.08 8.95 -5.56
CA TYR A 139 -8.99 9.92 -5.60
C TYR A 139 -7.90 9.60 -4.58
N GLY A 140 -6.68 9.99 -4.89
CA GLY A 140 -5.53 9.83 -3.99
C GLY A 140 -5.63 10.74 -2.77
N SER A 141 -5.07 10.29 -1.65
CA SER A 141 -5.02 11.05 -0.40
C SER A 141 -4.27 12.38 -0.51
N SER A 142 -3.36 12.50 -1.47
CA SER A 142 -2.59 13.73 -1.78
C SER A 142 -3.09 14.42 -3.05
N SER A 143 -4.30 14.15 -3.52
CA SER A 143 -4.94 14.84 -4.64
C SER A 143 -5.52 16.18 -4.21
N ASN A 144 -5.67 17.13 -5.14
CA ASN A 144 -6.36 18.41 -4.86
C ASN A 144 -7.73 18.16 -4.20
N THR A 145 -8.50 17.19 -4.69
CA THR A 145 -9.81 16.84 -4.11
C THR A 145 -9.74 16.47 -2.63
N ALA A 146 -8.70 15.70 -2.24
CA ALA A 146 -8.52 15.33 -0.83
C ALA A 146 -8.01 16.51 -0.01
N ILE A 147 -7.08 17.28 -0.56
CA ILE A 147 -6.47 18.43 0.11
C ILE A 147 -7.52 19.52 0.37
N ASP A 148 -8.35 19.85 -0.62
CA ASP A 148 -9.43 20.83 -0.47
C ASP A 148 -10.46 20.37 0.56
N LYS A 149 -10.80 19.07 0.54
CA LYS A 149 -11.81 18.52 1.44
C LYS A 149 -11.38 18.42 2.90
N TYR A 150 -10.10 18.12 3.16
CA TYR A 150 -9.63 17.75 4.49
C TYR A 150 -8.61 18.72 5.08
N TYR A 151 -7.94 19.55 4.25
CA TYR A 151 -6.82 20.39 4.67
C TYR A 151 -6.99 21.87 4.30
N GLY A 152 -8.11 22.27 3.71
CA GLY A 152 -8.43 23.67 3.42
C GLY A 152 -7.73 24.27 2.19
N GLY A 153 -7.16 23.43 1.33
CA GLY A 153 -6.52 23.84 0.08
C GLY A 153 -5.03 23.50 -0.01
N LEU A 154 -4.52 23.50 -1.25
CA LEU A 154 -3.11 23.24 -1.53
C LEU A 154 -2.29 24.53 -1.32
N ALA A 155 -1.21 24.46 -0.56
CA ALA A 155 -0.27 25.56 -0.42
C ALA A 155 0.48 25.82 -1.74
N ASP A 156 0.76 27.09 -2.07
CA ASP A 156 1.34 27.52 -3.35
C ASP A 156 2.71 26.88 -3.68
N TYR A 157 3.44 26.46 -2.64
CA TYR A 157 4.75 25.81 -2.80
C TYR A 157 4.69 24.29 -2.98
N ARG A 158 3.50 23.67 -3.04
CA ARG A 158 3.30 22.22 -3.14
C ARG A 158 2.60 21.86 -4.45
N SER A 159 2.97 20.69 -4.99
CA SER A 159 2.23 20.06 -6.09
C SER A 159 1.28 19.01 -5.58
N SER A 160 0.16 18.82 -6.27
CA SER A 160 -0.73 17.68 -6.02
C SER A 160 -0.06 16.38 -6.48
N GLU A 161 0.01 15.42 -5.60
CA GLU A 161 0.63 14.12 -5.85
C GLU A 161 -0.40 12.99 -5.99
N GLY A 162 -1.64 13.32 -6.31
CA GLY A 162 -2.72 12.36 -6.53
C GLY A 162 -3.70 12.82 -7.59
N LYS A 163 -4.27 11.86 -8.32
CA LYS A 163 -5.32 12.11 -9.31
C LYS A 163 -6.69 11.65 -8.81
N LYS A 164 -7.73 12.24 -9.39
CA LYS A 164 -9.13 11.83 -9.25
C LYS A 164 -9.56 11.08 -10.50
N VAL A 165 -10.20 9.93 -10.33
CA VAL A 165 -10.70 9.10 -11.42
C VAL A 165 -12.16 8.70 -11.18
N GLN A 166 -12.86 8.33 -12.23
CA GLN A 166 -14.19 7.73 -12.17
C GLN A 166 -14.06 6.24 -12.53
N LEU A 167 -14.38 5.38 -11.59
CA LEU A 167 -14.34 3.94 -11.74
C LEU A 167 -15.76 3.42 -11.99
N LYS A 168 -15.91 2.47 -12.90
CA LYS A 168 -17.16 1.76 -13.08
C LYS A 168 -17.59 1.13 -11.76
N TYR A 169 -18.87 1.23 -11.41
CA TYR A 169 -19.42 0.57 -10.23
C TYR A 169 -19.24 -0.94 -10.30
N ARG A 170 -18.71 -1.53 -9.25
CA ARG A 170 -18.27 -2.94 -9.19
C ARG A 170 -19.16 -3.82 -8.32
N GLY A 171 -20.28 -3.28 -7.79
CA GLY A 171 -21.15 -4.00 -6.87
C GLY A 171 -20.54 -4.14 -5.47
N LYS A 172 -20.92 -5.19 -4.76
CA LYS A 172 -20.43 -5.47 -3.40
C LYS A 172 -19.00 -5.98 -3.42
N ILE A 173 -18.23 -5.65 -2.39
CA ILE A 173 -16.80 -5.99 -2.26
C ILE A 173 -16.56 -7.49 -2.05
N LYS A 174 -17.56 -8.24 -1.62
CA LYS A 174 -17.46 -9.66 -1.25
C LYS A 174 -16.76 -10.50 -2.32
N ASP A 175 -17.15 -10.34 -3.59
CA ASP A 175 -16.61 -11.16 -4.68
C ASP A 175 -15.13 -10.83 -4.94
N THR A 176 -14.75 -9.56 -4.84
CA THR A 176 -13.34 -9.13 -4.93
C THR A 176 -12.51 -9.72 -3.79
N VAL A 177 -13.02 -9.71 -2.57
CA VAL A 177 -12.34 -10.33 -1.41
C VAL A 177 -12.18 -11.83 -1.60
N LEU A 178 -13.25 -12.53 -2.02
CA LEU A 178 -13.19 -13.97 -2.28
C LEU A 178 -12.18 -14.32 -3.37
N ASN A 179 -12.10 -13.52 -4.44
CA ASN A 179 -11.12 -13.70 -5.50
C ASN A 179 -9.67 -13.52 -4.99
N ILE A 180 -9.41 -12.48 -4.20
CA ILE A 180 -8.10 -12.26 -3.58
C ILE A 180 -7.72 -13.44 -2.69
N LEU A 181 -8.62 -13.86 -1.81
CA LEU A 181 -8.39 -15.00 -0.91
C LEU A 181 -8.19 -16.32 -1.68
N GLY A 182 -8.91 -16.51 -2.79
CA GLY A 182 -8.72 -17.64 -3.69
C GLY A 182 -7.31 -17.64 -4.29
N GLY A 183 -6.86 -16.50 -4.82
CA GLY A 183 -5.52 -16.35 -5.36
C GLY A 183 -4.42 -16.62 -4.33
N LEU A 184 -4.59 -16.12 -3.10
CA LEU A 184 -3.63 -16.39 -2.00
C LEU A 184 -3.56 -17.88 -1.65
N ARG A 185 -4.70 -18.58 -1.55
CA ARG A 185 -4.72 -20.03 -1.29
C ARG A 185 -4.01 -20.81 -2.40
N SER A 186 -4.30 -20.47 -3.65
CA SER A 186 -3.63 -21.08 -4.80
C SER A 186 -2.12 -20.84 -4.77
N SER A 187 -1.68 -19.62 -4.46
CA SER A 187 -0.26 -19.29 -4.34
C SER A 187 0.42 -20.12 -3.26
N CYS A 188 -0.20 -20.28 -2.09
CA CYS A 188 0.32 -21.15 -1.02
C CYS A 188 0.47 -22.60 -1.52
N THR A 189 -0.50 -23.11 -2.27
CA THR A 189 -0.45 -24.47 -2.83
C THR A 189 0.71 -24.61 -3.81
N TYR A 190 0.90 -23.66 -4.73
CA TYR A 190 1.98 -23.72 -5.73
C TYR A 190 3.39 -23.73 -5.12
N VAL A 191 3.61 -23.00 -4.05
CA VAL A 191 4.94 -22.93 -3.40
C VAL A 191 5.08 -23.90 -2.21
N GLY A 192 4.06 -24.69 -1.91
CA GLY A 192 4.09 -25.65 -0.80
C GLY A 192 4.03 -24.98 0.59
N ALA A 193 3.48 -23.78 0.69
CA ALA A 193 3.33 -23.08 1.96
C ALA A 193 2.08 -23.57 2.71
N PRO A 194 2.20 -24.12 3.94
CA PRO A 194 1.06 -24.64 4.69
C PRO A 194 0.17 -23.53 5.27
N SER A 195 0.64 -22.29 5.29
CA SER A 195 -0.11 -21.12 5.75
C SER A 195 0.42 -19.84 5.12
N LEU A 196 -0.39 -18.76 5.13
CA LEU A 196 0.03 -17.44 4.63
C LEU A 196 1.28 -16.93 5.36
N LYS A 197 1.40 -17.17 6.67
CA LYS A 197 2.58 -16.78 7.48
C LYS A 197 3.88 -17.42 6.98
N GLN A 198 3.81 -18.58 6.32
CA GLN A 198 4.98 -19.28 5.79
C GLN A 198 5.22 -19.00 4.31
N LEU A 199 4.37 -18.22 3.66
CA LEU A 199 4.47 -17.95 2.23
C LEU A 199 5.83 -17.35 1.86
N SER A 200 6.33 -16.37 2.62
CA SER A 200 7.63 -15.75 2.37
C SER A 200 8.83 -16.72 2.48
N LYS A 201 8.72 -17.74 3.33
CA LYS A 201 9.77 -18.75 3.50
C LYS A 201 9.80 -19.80 2.38
N CYS A 202 8.67 -19.95 1.67
CA CYS A 202 8.52 -20.92 0.59
C CYS A 202 8.62 -20.27 -0.81
N THR A 203 8.59 -18.93 -0.87
CA THR A 203 8.57 -18.19 -2.13
C THR A 203 9.97 -17.94 -2.66
N THR A 204 10.16 -18.17 -3.96
CA THR A 204 11.34 -17.76 -4.72
C THR A 204 10.93 -16.76 -5.78
N PHE A 205 11.57 -15.59 -5.82
CA PHE A 205 11.37 -14.60 -6.87
C PHE A 205 12.37 -14.75 -7.98
N VAL A 206 11.89 -14.68 -9.22
CA VAL A 206 12.73 -14.71 -10.42
C VAL A 206 12.51 -13.40 -11.17
N ARG A 207 13.61 -12.75 -11.56
CA ARG A 207 13.54 -11.54 -12.39
C ARG A 207 13.24 -11.94 -13.83
N VAL A 208 12.18 -11.35 -14.40
CA VAL A 208 11.76 -11.60 -15.79
C VAL A 208 11.52 -10.28 -16.51
N ASN A 209 11.62 -10.29 -17.85
CA ASN A 209 11.32 -9.11 -18.65
C ASN A 209 9.81 -8.97 -18.92
N GLN A 210 9.11 -10.08 -19.12
CA GLN A 210 7.67 -10.17 -19.32
C GLN A 210 7.07 -11.18 -18.35
N GLN A 211 5.94 -10.83 -17.73
CA GLN A 211 5.39 -11.59 -16.62
C GLN A 211 3.99 -12.12 -16.89
N SER A 212 3.17 -11.41 -17.63
CA SER A 212 1.78 -11.78 -17.93
C SER A 212 1.63 -12.26 -19.36
N ASN A 213 0.69 -13.17 -19.59
CA ASN A 213 0.22 -13.54 -20.89
C ASN A 213 -1.09 -12.79 -21.16
N ASP A 214 -1.02 -11.79 -22.03
CA ASP A 214 -2.10 -10.87 -22.42
C ASP A 214 -2.63 -11.15 -23.83
N THR A 215 -2.46 -12.39 -24.31
CA THR A 215 -2.86 -12.79 -25.67
C THR A 215 -4.34 -12.55 -25.97
N PHE A 216 -5.18 -12.53 -24.95
CA PHE A 216 -6.64 -12.37 -25.08
C PHE A 216 -7.19 -11.19 -24.26
N GLU A 217 -6.37 -10.22 -23.90
CA GLU A 217 -6.80 -8.97 -23.25
C GLU A 217 -7.08 -7.86 -24.26
#